data_4e526d69ed7647a293450e154bddf277
#
_entry.id   4e526d69ed7647a293450e154bddf277
#
_cell.length_a   1.000
_cell.length_b   1.000
_cell.length_c   1.000
_cell.angle_alpha   90.00
_cell.angle_beta   90.00
_cell.angle_gamma   90.00
#
_symmetry.space_group_name_H-M   'P 1'
#
loop_
_entity.id
_entity.type
_entity.pdbx_description
1 polymer ?
#
loop_
_entity_poly.entity_id
_entity_poly.type
_entity_poly.pdbx_seq_one_letter_code
_entity_poly.pdbx_strand_id
1 'polypeptide(L)'
;MKIKVLTYNIHKCVGGVDRRYDLGRIVEIINHHQPDIALLQEVVRHSKSLSDTLQVDVIGEAIGLSHRVWVPNVRVSEARGYGNAIFSRWPLIESVNIDLTIGPKKKRSALYARVRAPIFSQRAGQSQTRSLHLFNLHLGLSGIERRMQLKKLLLHASVQRVAKNTPIIVAGDLNDVWGSLGRQVMGPAGFHGVRRKPKTFPAYAPVRPLDSLYVRGKIRVENLLPSRLAIARQASDHLPLVAELILGQE
;
A
#
# COMPACT_ATOMS: atom_id res chain seq x y z
N MET A 1 -12.34 16.48 -1.32
CA MET A 1 -12.53 15.55 -0.18
C MET A 1 -11.16 15.16 0.37
N LYS A 2 -10.98 15.16 1.69
CA LYS A 2 -9.75 14.66 2.34
C LYS A 2 -9.92 13.18 2.63
N ILE A 3 -8.88 12.38 2.31
CA ILE A 3 -8.81 10.95 2.62
C ILE A 3 -7.48 10.62 3.30
N LYS A 4 -7.50 9.62 4.15
CA LYS A 4 -6.31 9.10 4.83
C LYS A 4 -5.95 7.72 4.30
N VAL A 5 -4.71 7.58 3.83
CA VAL A 5 -4.16 6.32 3.30
C VAL A 5 -2.97 5.89 4.14
N LEU A 6 -2.98 4.65 4.58
CA LEU A 6 -1.87 4.04 5.29
C LEU A 6 -1.22 2.98 4.40
N THR A 7 0.11 2.98 4.26
CA THR A 7 0.86 1.86 3.69
C THR A 7 1.82 1.30 4.72
N TYR A 8 1.89 -0.03 4.83
CA TYR A 8 2.65 -0.68 5.89
C TYR A 8 3.10 -2.10 5.50
N ASN A 9 4.41 -2.32 5.45
CA ASN A 9 4.95 -3.67 5.46
C ASN A 9 4.87 -4.20 6.88
N ILE A 10 3.95 -5.14 7.14
CA ILE A 10 3.66 -5.67 8.47
C ILE A 10 4.59 -6.82 8.89
N HIS A 11 5.59 -7.16 8.06
CA HIS A 11 6.57 -8.22 8.34
C HIS A 11 5.93 -9.50 8.91
N LYS A 12 4.80 -9.93 8.33
CA LYS A 12 4.05 -11.13 8.76
C LYS A 12 3.53 -11.05 10.21
N CYS A 13 3.34 -9.84 10.74
CA CYS A 13 3.05 -9.54 12.15
C CYS A 13 4.16 -10.02 13.12
N VAL A 14 5.39 -10.10 12.65
CA VAL A 14 6.56 -10.44 13.48
C VAL A 14 7.34 -9.18 13.78
N GLY A 15 7.56 -8.91 15.05
CA GLY A 15 8.30 -7.75 15.51
C GLY A 15 9.72 -7.69 14.94
N GLY A 16 10.15 -6.50 14.49
CA GLY A 16 11.47 -6.31 13.90
C GLY A 16 12.62 -6.53 14.88
N VAL A 17 12.41 -6.28 16.16
CA VAL A 17 13.41 -6.39 17.23
C VAL A 17 13.21 -7.66 18.05
N ASP A 18 12.04 -7.84 18.64
CA ASP A 18 11.75 -8.95 19.58
C ASP A 18 11.41 -10.28 18.90
N ARG A 19 11.22 -10.27 17.58
CA ARG A 19 10.88 -11.44 16.76
C ARG A 19 9.60 -12.17 17.20
N ARG A 20 8.76 -11.54 17.99
CA ARG A 20 7.49 -12.11 18.44
C ARG A 20 6.39 -11.85 17.41
N TYR A 21 5.60 -12.87 17.14
CA TYR A 21 4.37 -12.74 16.37
C TYR A 21 3.30 -12.06 17.24
N ASP A 22 2.78 -10.94 16.77
CA ASP A 22 1.71 -10.23 17.46
C ASP A 22 0.87 -9.39 16.46
N LEU A 23 -0.27 -9.94 16.07
CA LEU A 23 -1.20 -9.26 15.17
C LEU A 23 -1.89 -8.08 15.86
N GLY A 24 -2.08 -8.16 17.19
CA GLY A 24 -2.72 -7.08 17.97
C GLY A 24 -1.99 -5.76 17.83
N ARG A 25 -0.66 -5.76 17.81
CA ARG A 25 0.16 -4.55 17.59
C ARG A 25 -0.13 -3.88 16.24
N ILE A 26 -0.30 -4.68 15.19
CA ILE A 26 -0.61 -4.17 13.85
C ILE A 26 -2.01 -3.54 13.82
N VAL A 27 -2.99 -4.22 14.41
CA VAL A 27 -4.39 -3.74 14.53
C VAL A 27 -4.44 -2.43 15.33
N GLU A 28 -3.76 -2.36 16.48
CA GLU A 28 -3.71 -1.16 17.32
C GLU A 28 -3.17 0.05 16.55
N ILE A 29 -2.09 -0.14 15.81
CA ILE A 29 -1.47 0.91 15.00
C ILE A 29 -2.43 1.40 13.90
N ILE A 30 -3.08 0.48 13.18
CA ILE A 30 -4.00 0.87 12.10
C ILE A 30 -5.21 1.59 12.68
N ASN A 31 -5.78 1.09 13.79
CA ASN A 31 -6.93 1.70 14.47
C ASN A 31 -6.60 3.09 15.02
N HIS A 32 -5.38 3.32 15.54
CA HIS A 32 -4.94 4.65 15.97
C HIS A 32 -4.96 5.65 14.82
N HIS A 33 -4.50 5.25 13.63
CA HIS A 33 -4.46 6.15 12.49
C HIS A 33 -5.79 6.31 11.77
N GLN A 34 -6.73 5.38 11.93
CA GLN A 34 -8.06 5.38 11.30
C GLN A 34 -8.01 5.71 9.81
N PRO A 35 -7.30 4.93 8.98
CA PRO A 35 -7.22 5.19 7.56
C PRO A 35 -8.55 4.87 6.85
N ASP A 36 -8.84 5.59 5.75
CA ASP A 36 -9.92 5.22 4.83
C ASP A 36 -9.50 4.03 3.94
N ILE A 37 -8.19 3.91 3.68
CA ILE A 37 -7.57 2.86 2.87
C ILE A 37 -6.27 2.42 3.54
N ALA A 38 -6.10 1.10 3.70
CA ALA A 38 -4.84 0.51 4.15
C ALA A 38 -4.26 -0.41 3.07
N LEU A 39 -2.98 -0.18 2.72
CA LEU A 39 -2.19 -0.93 1.74
C LEU A 39 -1.11 -1.71 2.51
N LEU A 40 -1.34 -2.98 2.78
CA LEU A 40 -0.44 -3.80 3.60
C LEU A 40 0.40 -4.73 2.72
N GLN A 41 1.67 -4.91 3.11
CA GLN A 41 2.58 -5.85 2.48
C GLN A 41 2.98 -6.94 3.49
N GLU A 42 3.41 -8.09 2.99
CA GLU A 42 3.75 -9.28 3.76
C GLU A 42 2.62 -9.84 4.63
N VAL A 43 1.37 -9.65 4.21
CA VAL A 43 0.20 -10.28 4.85
C VAL A 43 0.20 -11.78 4.56
N VAL A 44 0.12 -12.61 5.60
CA VAL A 44 0.28 -14.07 5.50
C VAL A 44 -1.08 -14.75 5.31
N ARG A 45 -1.09 -15.82 4.53
CA ARG A 45 -2.11 -16.85 4.61
C ARG A 45 -1.66 -17.88 5.65
N HIS A 46 -2.31 -17.95 6.79
CA HIS A 46 -2.16 -19.04 7.74
C HIS A 46 -3.24 -20.10 7.50
N SER A 47 -2.81 -21.30 7.14
CA SER A 47 -3.61 -22.50 7.21
C SER A 47 -2.85 -23.49 8.11
N LYS A 48 -2.99 -23.37 9.42
CA LYS A 48 -2.45 -24.34 10.39
C LYS A 48 -3.45 -24.74 11.48
N SER A 49 -4.71 -24.37 11.36
CA SER A 49 -5.73 -24.74 12.34
C SER A 49 -7.06 -24.89 11.65
N LEU A 50 -7.94 -25.69 12.22
CA LEU A 50 -9.31 -26.03 11.85
C LEU A 50 -10.27 -24.85 11.55
N SER A 51 -9.79 -23.61 11.59
CA SER A 51 -10.46 -22.42 11.08
C SER A 51 -9.61 -21.81 9.97
N ASP A 52 -10.04 -21.89 8.75
CA ASP A 52 -9.45 -21.27 7.55
C ASP A 52 -9.48 -19.73 7.58
N THR A 53 -9.31 -19.11 8.74
CA THR A 53 -9.38 -17.67 8.90
C THR A 53 -8.09 -17.05 8.38
N LEU A 54 -8.19 -16.35 7.27
CA LEU A 54 -7.07 -15.63 6.67
C LEU A 54 -6.68 -14.45 7.55
N GLN A 55 -5.39 -14.18 7.69
CA GLN A 55 -4.90 -12.99 8.42
C GLN A 55 -5.55 -11.70 7.90
N VAL A 56 -5.83 -11.62 6.59
CA VAL A 56 -6.52 -10.50 5.96
C VAL A 56 -7.94 -10.32 6.51
N ASP A 57 -8.64 -11.40 6.82
CA ASP A 57 -10.01 -11.32 7.35
C ASP A 57 -10.00 -10.83 8.79
N VAL A 58 -9.12 -11.42 9.63
CA VAL A 58 -8.96 -11.00 11.02
C VAL A 58 -8.58 -9.52 11.12
N ILE A 59 -7.61 -9.07 10.32
CA ILE A 59 -7.23 -7.66 10.28
C ILE A 59 -8.42 -6.80 9.84
N GLY A 60 -9.09 -7.15 8.74
CA GLY A 60 -10.17 -6.35 8.16
C GLY A 60 -11.35 -6.15 9.12
N GLU A 61 -11.72 -7.19 9.86
CA GLU A 61 -12.75 -7.12 10.91
C GLU A 61 -12.31 -6.25 12.08
N ALA A 62 -11.09 -6.47 12.57
CA ALA A 62 -10.55 -5.73 13.71
C ALA A 62 -10.35 -4.22 13.45
N ILE A 63 -10.08 -3.82 12.19
CA ILE A 63 -9.92 -2.40 11.81
C ILE A 63 -11.19 -1.77 11.21
N GLY A 64 -12.29 -2.53 11.09
CA GLY A 64 -13.56 -2.03 10.57
C GLY A 64 -13.56 -1.66 9.09
N LEU A 65 -12.59 -2.15 8.29
CA LEU A 65 -12.54 -1.97 6.84
C LEU A 65 -13.05 -3.24 6.13
N SER A 66 -14.35 -3.25 5.83
CA SER A 66 -15.06 -4.43 5.33
C SER A 66 -14.68 -4.83 3.90
N HIS A 67 -14.31 -3.85 3.06
CA HIS A 67 -13.95 -4.12 1.67
C HIS A 67 -12.46 -4.43 1.59
N ARG A 68 -12.11 -5.68 1.29
CA ARG A 68 -10.73 -6.13 1.28
C ARG A 68 -10.43 -7.09 0.13
N VAL A 69 -9.17 -7.09 -0.31
CA VAL A 69 -8.62 -8.03 -1.27
C VAL A 69 -7.19 -8.36 -0.88
N TRP A 70 -6.81 -9.62 -1.00
CA TRP A 70 -5.48 -10.13 -0.75
C TRP A 70 -5.02 -11.05 -1.88
N VAL A 71 -3.74 -10.96 -2.25
CA VAL A 71 -3.15 -11.83 -3.25
C VAL A 71 -1.73 -12.25 -2.83
N PRO A 72 -1.38 -13.56 -2.91
CA PRO A 72 -0.05 -14.02 -2.59
C PRO A 72 0.98 -13.58 -3.64
N ASN A 73 2.09 -13.01 -3.19
CA ASN A 73 3.26 -12.77 -4.02
C ASN A 73 4.22 -13.95 -3.96
N VAL A 74 4.36 -14.56 -2.78
CA VAL A 74 5.24 -15.70 -2.54
C VAL A 74 4.40 -16.84 -1.99
N ARG A 75 4.40 -17.96 -2.70
CA ARG A 75 3.86 -19.23 -2.21
C ARG A 75 5.01 -20.06 -1.67
N VAL A 76 4.93 -20.45 -0.40
CA VAL A 76 5.88 -21.35 0.26
C VAL A 76 5.41 -22.79 0.17
N SER A 77 4.08 -23.00 0.19
CA SER A 77 3.36 -24.26 -0.09
C SER A 77 1.93 -23.92 -0.50
N GLU A 78 1.09 -24.91 -0.79
CA GLU A 78 -0.33 -24.68 -1.08
C GLU A 78 -1.06 -23.96 0.07
N ALA A 79 -0.68 -24.28 1.31
CA ALA A 79 -1.27 -23.71 2.53
C ALA A 79 -0.54 -22.47 3.07
N ARG A 80 0.64 -22.12 2.57
CA ARG A 80 1.48 -21.05 3.12
C ARG A 80 1.95 -20.11 2.03
N GLY A 81 1.77 -18.82 2.28
CA GLY A 81 2.28 -17.76 1.43
C GLY A 81 2.08 -16.41 2.10
N TYR A 82 2.65 -15.39 1.52
CA TYR A 82 2.42 -14.02 1.94
C TYR A 82 2.37 -13.10 0.72
N GLY A 83 1.68 -12.00 0.86
CA GLY A 83 1.45 -11.11 -0.25
C GLY A 83 0.96 -9.73 0.15
N ASN A 84 0.34 -9.08 -0.80
CA ASN A 84 -0.20 -7.74 -0.64
C ASN A 84 -1.70 -7.80 -0.33
N ALA A 85 -2.16 -6.89 0.54
CA ALA A 85 -3.57 -6.69 0.84
C ALA A 85 -3.98 -5.22 0.68
N ILE A 86 -5.19 -4.99 0.21
CA ILE A 86 -5.84 -3.67 0.18
C ILE A 86 -7.11 -3.76 1.01
N PHE A 87 -7.26 -2.84 1.95
CA PHE A 87 -8.46 -2.64 2.74
C PHE A 87 -9.02 -1.26 2.43
N SER A 88 -10.33 -1.16 2.32
CA SER A 88 -10.99 0.10 1.98
C SER A 88 -12.29 0.27 2.76
N ARG A 89 -12.59 1.50 3.14
CA ARG A 89 -13.90 1.91 3.65
C ARG A 89 -14.98 1.81 2.58
N TRP A 90 -14.59 1.92 1.31
CA TRP A 90 -15.51 1.95 0.16
C TRP A 90 -15.40 0.69 -0.69
N PRO A 91 -16.45 0.34 -1.45
CA PRO A 91 -16.48 -0.85 -2.27
C PRO A 91 -15.32 -0.95 -3.26
N LEU A 92 -14.71 -2.14 -3.33
CA LEU A 92 -13.76 -2.54 -4.36
C LEU A 92 -14.55 -3.04 -5.58
N ILE A 93 -14.42 -2.35 -6.72
CA ILE A 93 -15.18 -2.66 -7.95
C ILE A 93 -14.43 -3.67 -8.80
N GLU A 94 -13.10 -3.64 -8.73
CA GLU A 94 -12.21 -4.46 -9.54
C GLU A 94 -10.90 -4.66 -8.79
N SER A 95 -10.31 -5.83 -8.94
CA SER A 95 -8.97 -6.09 -8.45
C SER A 95 -8.19 -7.00 -9.40
N VAL A 96 -6.89 -6.74 -9.56
CA VAL A 96 -5.98 -7.51 -10.43
C VAL A 96 -4.61 -7.63 -9.75
N ASN A 97 -4.05 -8.83 -9.77
CA ASN A 97 -2.66 -9.03 -9.39
C ASN A 97 -1.75 -8.90 -10.62
N ILE A 98 -0.97 -7.86 -10.66
CA ILE A 98 -0.05 -7.55 -11.77
C ILE A 98 1.31 -8.17 -11.46
N ASP A 99 1.72 -9.17 -12.22
CA ASP A 99 3.05 -9.78 -12.05
C ASP A 99 4.15 -8.80 -12.49
N LEU A 100 5.02 -8.47 -11.54
CA LEU A 100 6.19 -7.61 -11.74
C LEU A 100 7.51 -8.39 -11.71
N THR A 101 7.46 -9.70 -11.69
CA THR A 101 8.66 -10.55 -11.61
C THR A 101 9.59 -10.29 -12.81
N ILE A 102 10.88 -10.20 -12.53
CA ILE A 102 11.94 -9.98 -13.53
C ILE A 102 12.89 -11.18 -13.54
N GLY A 103 12.85 -11.94 -14.62
CA GLY A 103 13.70 -13.13 -14.79
C GLY A 103 13.50 -14.17 -13.68
N PRO A 104 14.56 -14.89 -13.27
CA PRO A 104 14.46 -15.97 -12.27
C PRO A 104 14.42 -15.48 -10.81
N LYS A 105 14.17 -14.19 -10.59
CA LYS A 105 14.19 -13.59 -9.26
C LYS A 105 12.93 -13.92 -8.45
N LYS A 106 12.94 -13.57 -7.16
CA LYS A 106 11.80 -13.70 -6.26
C LYS A 106 10.56 -13.04 -6.86
N LYS A 107 9.44 -13.74 -6.83
CA LYS A 107 8.16 -13.21 -7.33
C LYS A 107 7.79 -11.91 -6.64
N ARG A 108 7.40 -10.93 -7.44
CA ARG A 108 6.94 -9.60 -7.01
C ARG A 108 5.72 -9.22 -7.81
N SER A 109 4.78 -8.53 -7.18
CA SER A 109 3.58 -8.06 -7.85
C SER A 109 3.13 -6.69 -7.34
N ALA A 110 2.28 -6.06 -8.14
CA ALA A 110 1.42 -4.97 -7.72
C ALA A 110 0.00 -5.48 -7.57
N LEU A 111 -0.58 -5.33 -6.40
CA LEU A 111 -2.00 -5.54 -6.23
C LEU A 111 -2.73 -4.25 -6.61
N TYR A 112 -3.47 -4.31 -7.71
CA TYR A 112 -4.34 -3.24 -8.16
C TYR A 112 -5.74 -3.42 -7.61
N ALA A 113 -6.38 -2.32 -7.22
CA ALA A 113 -7.81 -2.28 -6.97
C ALA A 113 -8.40 -0.94 -7.42
N ARG A 114 -9.64 -0.97 -7.92
CA ARG A 114 -10.44 0.22 -8.21
C ARG A 114 -11.51 0.36 -7.14
N VAL A 115 -11.49 1.49 -6.47
CA VAL A 115 -12.43 1.85 -5.40
C VAL A 115 -13.42 2.88 -5.90
N ARG A 116 -14.68 2.81 -5.47
CA ARG A 116 -15.70 3.82 -5.70
C ARG A 116 -15.86 4.68 -4.46
N ALA A 117 -15.10 5.78 -4.39
CA ALA A 117 -15.17 6.72 -3.28
C ALA A 117 -16.29 7.78 -3.51
N PRO A 118 -17.12 8.07 -2.49
CA PRO A 118 -18.09 9.17 -2.58
C PRO A 118 -17.34 10.51 -2.56
N ILE A 119 -17.73 11.43 -3.45
CA ILE A 119 -17.22 12.79 -3.45
C ILE A 119 -18.43 13.73 -3.40
N PHE A 120 -18.44 14.60 -2.41
CA PHE A 120 -19.46 15.62 -2.31
C PHE A 120 -19.15 16.75 -3.28
N SER A 121 -20.00 16.96 -4.30
CA SER A 121 -19.90 18.09 -5.21
C SER A 121 -20.71 19.25 -4.65
N GLN A 122 -20.02 20.31 -4.21
CA GLN A 122 -20.70 21.52 -3.73
C GLN A 122 -21.54 22.21 -4.83
N ARG A 123 -21.16 22.05 -6.11
CA ARG A 123 -21.87 22.65 -7.25
C ARG A 123 -23.20 21.97 -7.58
N ALA A 124 -23.31 20.66 -7.30
CA ALA A 124 -24.50 19.89 -7.67
C ALA A 124 -25.42 19.57 -6.48
N GLY A 125 -25.00 19.87 -5.23
CA GLY A 125 -25.73 19.46 -4.03
C GLY A 125 -25.93 17.95 -3.88
N GLN A 126 -25.24 17.14 -4.70
CA GLN A 126 -25.41 15.69 -4.76
C GLN A 126 -24.12 14.96 -4.47
N SER A 127 -24.24 13.82 -3.80
CA SER A 127 -23.15 12.88 -3.63
C SER A 127 -22.85 12.20 -4.98
N GLN A 128 -21.66 12.43 -5.51
CA GLN A 128 -21.15 11.75 -6.69
C GLN A 128 -20.12 10.71 -6.26
N THR A 129 -19.98 9.65 -7.04
CA THR A 129 -18.91 8.65 -6.80
C THR A 129 -17.82 8.82 -7.84
N ARG A 130 -16.54 8.75 -7.38
CA ARG A 130 -15.37 8.73 -8.26
C ARG A 130 -14.61 7.44 -8.13
N SER A 131 -14.08 7.01 -9.28
CA SER A 131 -13.10 5.92 -9.29
C SER A 131 -11.78 6.44 -8.75
N LEU A 132 -11.23 5.70 -7.79
CA LEU A 132 -9.89 5.87 -7.26
C LEU A 132 -9.12 4.57 -7.53
N HIS A 133 -8.00 4.67 -8.23
CA HIS A 133 -7.16 3.54 -8.61
C HIS A 133 -6.02 3.39 -7.62
N LEU A 134 -5.92 2.22 -7.01
CA LEU A 134 -4.94 1.89 -5.97
C LEU A 134 -3.96 0.83 -6.49
N PHE A 135 -2.67 1.04 -6.27
CA PHE A 135 -1.64 0.05 -6.55
C PHE A 135 -0.80 -0.14 -5.28
N ASN A 136 -0.88 -1.32 -4.70
CA ASN A 136 -0.09 -1.74 -3.54
C ASN A 136 1.10 -2.56 -4.01
N LEU A 137 2.31 -2.08 -3.74
CA LEU A 137 3.56 -2.65 -4.24
C LEU A 137 4.41 -3.25 -3.12
N HIS A 138 5.14 -4.32 -3.47
CA HIS A 138 6.32 -4.75 -2.74
C HIS A 138 7.40 -5.14 -3.75
N LEU A 139 8.34 -4.23 -4.01
CA LEU A 139 9.35 -4.37 -5.07
C LEU A 139 10.56 -5.20 -4.63
N GLY A 140 11.42 -5.52 -5.59
CA GLY A 140 12.67 -6.25 -5.38
C GLY A 140 13.78 -5.43 -4.70
N LEU A 141 14.85 -6.11 -4.28
CA LEU A 141 15.94 -5.49 -3.51
C LEU A 141 16.98 -4.78 -4.40
N SER A 142 17.12 -5.17 -5.67
CA SER A 142 18.06 -4.56 -6.59
C SER A 142 17.53 -3.26 -7.20
N GLY A 143 18.38 -2.22 -7.31
CA GLY A 143 18.00 -0.94 -7.92
C GLY A 143 17.57 -1.06 -9.38
N ILE A 144 18.23 -1.94 -10.14
CA ILE A 144 17.89 -2.21 -11.55
C ILE A 144 16.53 -2.92 -11.61
N GLU A 145 16.34 -3.94 -10.79
CA GLU A 145 15.08 -4.68 -10.71
C GLU A 145 13.90 -3.78 -10.40
N ARG A 146 14.00 -2.92 -9.38
CA ARG A 146 12.95 -1.97 -9.02
C ARG A 146 12.56 -1.04 -10.16
N ARG A 147 13.55 -0.51 -10.89
CA ARG A 147 13.28 0.33 -12.07
C ARG A 147 12.57 -0.43 -13.18
N MET A 148 12.97 -1.68 -13.45
CA MET A 148 12.30 -2.53 -14.43
C MET A 148 10.87 -2.87 -14.00
N GLN A 149 10.66 -3.20 -12.73
CA GLN A 149 9.35 -3.50 -12.15
C GLN A 149 8.40 -2.30 -12.25
N LEU A 150 8.86 -1.09 -11.89
CA LEU A 150 8.05 0.12 -12.04
C LEU A 150 7.75 0.45 -13.51
N LYS A 151 8.72 0.29 -14.41
CA LYS A 151 8.46 0.46 -15.86
C LYS A 151 7.41 -0.54 -16.35
N LYS A 152 7.50 -1.82 -15.95
CA LYS A 152 6.51 -2.85 -16.29
C LYS A 152 5.12 -2.47 -15.75
N LEU A 153 5.02 -1.97 -14.51
CA LEU A 153 3.76 -1.46 -13.96
C LEU A 153 3.20 -0.30 -14.78
N LEU A 154 4.04 0.70 -15.08
CA LEU A 154 3.62 1.90 -15.80
C LEU A 154 3.12 1.59 -17.21
N LEU A 155 3.62 0.53 -17.84
CA LEU A 155 3.16 0.05 -19.16
C LEU A 155 1.92 -0.85 -19.08
N HIS A 156 1.51 -1.28 -17.87
CA HIS A 156 0.35 -2.16 -17.74
C HIS A 156 -0.97 -1.43 -18.04
N ALA A 157 -1.91 -2.16 -18.64
CA ALA A 157 -3.21 -1.62 -19.06
C ALA A 157 -3.98 -0.94 -17.93
N SER A 158 -3.91 -1.48 -16.70
CA SER A 158 -4.54 -0.89 -15.50
C SER A 158 -4.01 0.51 -15.15
N VAL A 159 -2.85 0.91 -15.66
CA VAL A 159 -2.30 2.27 -15.52
C VAL A 159 -2.55 3.11 -16.77
N GLN A 160 -2.32 2.52 -17.96
CA GLN A 160 -2.36 3.24 -19.23
C GLN A 160 -3.78 3.68 -19.64
N ARG A 161 -4.79 2.87 -19.32
CA ARG A 161 -6.19 3.15 -19.65
C ARG A 161 -6.87 4.14 -18.71
N VAL A 162 -6.22 4.50 -17.59
CA VAL A 162 -6.79 5.46 -16.64
C VAL A 162 -6.65 6.86 -17.18
N ALA A 163 -7.78 7.57 -17.31
CA ALA A 163 -7.81 8.94 -17.80
C ALA A 163 -6.90 9.86 -16.95
N LYS A 164 -6.29 10.87 -17.59
CA LYS A 164 -5.27 11.75 -16.98
C LYS A 164 -5.72 12.41 -15.66
N ASN A 165 -7.01 12.76 -15.58
CA ASN A 165 -7.57 13.43 -14.40
C ASN A 165 -8.07 12.47 -13.32
N THR A 166 -8.18 11.17 -13.61
CA THR A 166 -8.64 10.19 -12.63
C THR A 166 -7.57 9.93 -11.59
N PRO A 167 -7.90 9.97 -10.29
CA PRO A 167 -6.95 9.76 -9.23
C PRO A 167 -6.34 8.36 -9.23
N ILE A 168 -5.01 8.29 -9.18
CA ILE A 168 -4.24 7.07 -8.99
C ILE A 168 -3.34 7.25 -7.77
N ILE A 169 -3.30 6.23 -6.92
CA ILE A 169 -2.36 6.10 -5.80
C ILE A 169 -1.49 4.88 -6.05
N VAL A 170 -0.17 5.06 -6.05
CA VAL A 170 0.83 3.99 -6.08
C VAL A 170 1.60 4.07 -4.77
N ALA A 171 1.48 3.07 -3.91
CA ALA A 171 2.16 3.05 -2.62
C ALA A 171 2.61 1.64 -2.24
N GLY A 172 3.47 1.55 -1.23
CA GLY A 172 3.96 0.28 -0.71
C GLY A 172 5.42 0.33 -0.31
N ASP A 173 5.97 -0.84 -0.07
CA ASP A 173 7.41 -1.07 0.10
C ASP A 173 8.07 -1.14 -1.28
N LEU A 174 8.66 -0.03 -1.68
CA LEU A 174 9.38 0.08 -2.94
C LEU A 174 10.85 -0.34 -2.81
N ASN A 175 11.31 -0.67 -1.61
CA ASN A 175 12.71 -0.95 -1.31
C ASN A 175 13.68 0.15 -1.82
N ASP A 176 13.21 1.41 -1.89
CA ASP A 176 13.94 2.54 -2.47
C ASP A 176 14.95 3.14 -1.50
N VAL A 177 16.02 2.40 -1.27
CA VAL A 177 17.08 2.72 -0.30
C VAL A 177 17.57 4.17 -0.38
N TRP A 178 17.56 4.75 -1.58
CA TRP A 178 18.09 6.09 -1.86
C TRP A 178 16.99 7.13 -2.10
N GLY A 179 15.72 6.74 -2.08
CA GLY A 179 14.59 7.63 -2.38
C GLY A 179 14.61 8.17 -3.82
N SER A 180 15.21 7.44 -4.75
CA SER A 180 15.52 7.93 -6.09
C SER A 180 14.47 7.59 -7.15
N LEU A 181 13.61 6.57 -6.92
CA LEU A 181 12.64 6.09 -7.89
C LEU A 181 11.60 7.13 -8.28
N GLY A 182 11.25 8.04 -7.35
CA GLY A 182 10.36 9.16 -7.64
C GLY A 182 10.88 10.03 -8.78
N ARG A 183 12.15 10.45 -8.70
CA ARG A 183 12.80 11.28 -9.73
C ARG A 183 13.09 10.51 -11.02
N GLN A 184 13.54 9.26 -10.91
CA GLN A 184 14.03 8.49 -12.04
C GLN A 184 12.92 7.84 -12.88
N VAL A 185 11.80 7.47 -12.27
CA VAL A 185 10.77 6.66 -12.92
C VAL A 185 9.37 7.25 -12.77
N MET A 186 8.95 7.59 -11.55
CA MET A 186 7.55 8.00 -11.28
C MET A 186 7.26 9.41 -11.79
N GLY A 187 8.16 10.38 -11.57
CA GLY A 187 8.02 11.76 -12.05
C GLY A 187 7.88 11.87 -13.56
N PRO A 188 8.79 11.27 -14.37
CA PRO A 188 8.63 11.24 -15.83
C PRO A 188 7.31 10.63 -16.32
N ALA A 189 6.67 9.76 -15.53
CA ALA A 189 5.36 9.18 -15.82
C ALA A 189 4.17 10.02 -15.30
N GLY A 190 4.42 11.24 -14.82
CA GLY A 190 3.41 12.16 -14.33
C GLY A 190 2.93 11.91 -12.90
N PHE A 191 3.62 11.03 -12.16
CA PHE A 191 3.33 10.82 -10.74
C PHE A 191 4.15 11.77 -9.89
N HIS A 192 3.55 12.26 -8.81
CA HIS A 192 4.21 13.10 -7.83
C HIS A 192 4.01 12.56 -6.41
N GLY A 193 4.89 12.91 -5.51
CA GLY A 193 4.87 12.58 -4.10
C GLY A 193 5.56 13.68 -3.31
N VAL A 194 5.85 13.45 -2.04
CA VAL A 194 6.57 14.43 -1.22
C VAL A 194 8.04 14.58 -1.67
N ARG A 195 8.56 15.79 -1.59
CA ARG A 195 9.96 16.10 -1.94
C ARG A 195 10.96 15.39 -1.02
N ARG A 196 10.73 15.47 0.29
CA ARG A 196 11.56 14.81 1.31
C ARG A 196 10.92 13.48 1.69
N LYS A 197 11.55 12.38 1.30
CA LYS A 197 11.05 11.03 1.60
C LYS A 197 11.16 10.71 3.09
N PRO A 198 10.05 10.31 3.75
CA PRO A 198 10.10 9.84 5.13
C PRO A 198 10.95 8.58 5.26
N LYS A 199 11.72 8.49 6.34
CA LYS A 199 12.49 7.30 6.65
C LYS A 199 11.60 6.32 7.44
N THR A 200 11.55 5.05 7.01
CA THR A 200 10.66 4.04 7.58
C THR A 200 11.39 2.79 8.05
N PHE A 201 12.63 2.58 7.62
CA PHE A 201 13.40 1.37 7.91
C PHE A 201 14.79 1.67 8.48
N PRO A 202 15.32 0.86 9.42
CA PRO A 202 14.57 -0.07 10.26
C PRO A 202 13.67 0.68 11.27
N ALA A 203 12.53 0.10 11.65
CA ALA A 203 11.53 0.78 12.46
C ALA A 203 12.05 1.36 13.77
N TYR A 204 12.98 0.67 14.45
CA TYR A 204 13.54 1.11 15.74
C TYR A 204 14.44 2.35 15.62
N ALA A 205 15.14 2.53 14.46
CA ALA A 205 16.02 3.66 14.17
C ALA A 205 15.99 3.98 12.67
N PRO A 206 14.94 4.66 12.15
CA PRO A 206 14.69 4.77 10.73
C PRO A 206 15.72 5.66 10.03
N VAL A 207 16.45 5.06 9.09
CA VAL A 207 17.49 5.73 8.29
C VAL A 207 17.27 5.64 6.78
N ARG A 208 16.41 4.70 6.31
CA ARG A 208 16.13 4.48 4.89
C ARG A 208 14.66 4.70 4.53
N PRO A 209 14.36 5.36 3.39
CA PRO A 209 13.00 5.63 2.93
C PRO A 209 12.48 4.51 2.02
N LEU A 210 12.38 3.26 2.53
CA LEU A 210 11.99 2.10 1.72
C LEU A 210 10.56 2.20 1.21
N ASP A 211 9.66 2.76 2.05
CA ASP A 211 8.25 2.91 1.75
C ASP A 211 7.97 4.28 1.12
N SER A 212 7.07 4.30 0.16
CA SER A 212 6.73 5.53 -0.56
C SER A 212 5.27 5.54 -1.01
N LEU A 213 4.79 6.76 -1.29
CA LEU A 213 3.49 6.99 -1.92
C LEU A 213 3.64 8.04 -3.02
N TYR A 214 3.03 7.75 -4.17
CA TYR A 214 2.96 8.62 -5.33
C TYR A 214 1.53 8.72 -5.81
N VAL A 215 1.16 9.87 -6.35
CA VAL A 215 -0.19 10.12 -6.88
C VAL A 215 -0.14 10.72 -8.27
N ARG A 216 -1.17 10.47 -9.08
CA ARG A 216 -1.40 11.07 -10.39
C ARG A 216 -2.89 11.41 -10.56
N GLY A 217 -3.23 12.41 -11.37
CA GLY A 217 -4.58 12.85 -11.61
C GLY A 217 -5.03 13.96 -10.66
N LYS A 218 -6.35 14.16 -10.52
CA LYS A 218 -6.91 15.20 -9.62
C LYS A 218 -6.85 14.77 -8.15
N ILE A 219 -5.65 14.60 -7.66
CA ILE A 219 -5.31 14.24 -6.28
C ILE A 219 -3.97 14.87 -5.90
N ARG A 220 -3.82 15.34 -4.67
CA ARG A 220 -2.55 15.85 -4.16
C ARG A 220 -2.23 15.29 -2.78
N VAL A 221 -0.95 15.17 -2.49
CA VAL A 221 -0.46 14.80 -1.16
C VAL A 221 -0.39 16.06 -0.31
N GLU A 222 -1.14 16.09 0.78
CA GLU A 222 -1.10 17.18 1.77
C GLU A 222 -0.01 16.89 2.80
N ASN A 223 -0.04 15.68 3.38
CA ASN A 223 0.96 15.20 4.32
C ASN A 223 1.35 13.76 4.00
N LEU A 224 2.61 13.40 4.30
CA LEU A 224 3.12 12.03 4.24
C LEU A 224 4.14 11.85 5.35
N LEU A 225 3.77 11.15 6.42
CA LEU A 225 4.57 11.02 7.63
C LEU A 225 4.65 9.57 8.10
N PRO A 226 5.79 9.13 8.65
CA PRO A 226 5.87 7.84 9.31
C PRO A 226 5.15 7.91 10.66
N SER A 227 4.57 6.80 11.08
CA SER A 227 3.97 6.71 12.42
C SER A 227 5.00 7.00 13.50
N ARG A 228 4.60 7.78 14.52
CA ARG A 228 5.43 8.09 15.69
C ARG A 228 5.06 7.27 16.92
N LEU A 229 4.12 6.35 16.81
CA LEU A 229 3.72 5.47 17.91
C LEU A 229 4.92 4.63 18.38
N ALA A 230 5.09 4.55 19.70
CA ALA A 230 6.16 3.73 20.28
C ALA A 230 6.03 2.25 19.89
N ILE A 231 4.79 1.72 19.89
CA ILE A 231 4.49 0.35 19.48
C ILE A 231 4.86 0.05 18.01
N ALA A 232 4.80 1.04 17.12
CA ALA A 232 5.16 0.86 15.71
C ALA A 232 6.64 0.49 15.51
N ARG A 233 7.53 0.89 16.46
CA ARG A 233 8.94 0.52 16.43
C ARG A 233 9.20 -0.95 16.76
N GLN A 234 8.23 -1.63 17.33
CA GLN A 234 8.33 -3.03 17.76
C GLN A 234 7.50 -3.98 16.89
N ALA A 235 6.39 -3.49 16.32
CA ALA A 235 5.40 -4.31 15.64
C ALA A 235 5.88 -4.90 14.29
N SER A 236 6.81 -4.24 13.61
CA SER A 236 7.41 -4.64 12.34
C SER A 236 8.86 -4.13 12.27
N ASP A 237 9.60 -4.49 11.24
CA ASP A 237 10.88 -3.88 10.89
C ASP A 237 10.72 -2.60 10.04
N HIS A 238 9.51 -2.29 9.55
CA HIS A 238 9.14 -1.04 8.92
C HIS A 238 8.24 -0.18 9.82
N LEU A 239 8.28 1.15 9.68
CA LEU A 239 7.27 2.04 10.22
C LEU A 239 6.11 2.21 9.24
N PRO A 240 4.85 2.25 9.71
CA PRO A 240 3.73 2.64 8.87
C PRO A 240 3.93 4.04 8.30
N LEU A 241 3.58 4.23 7.04
CA LEU A 241 3.60 5.51 6.36
C LEU A 241 2.16 5.97 6.14
N VAL A 242 1.81 7.13 6.72
CA VAL A 242 0.45 7.68 6.70
C VAL A 242 0.41 8.92 5.80
N ALA A 243 -0.50 8.90 4.83
CA ALA A 243 -0.73 9.99 3.90
C ALA A 243 -2.09 10.64 4.15
N GLU A 244 -2.12 11.96 4.17
CA GLU A 244 -3.33 12.76 4.01
C GLU A 244 -3.37 13.27 2.58
N LEU A 245 -4.43 12.93 1.86
CA LEU A 245 -4.58 13.25 0.45
C LEU A 245 -5.84 14.08 0.22
N ILE A 246 -5.76 15.04 -0.68
CA ILE A 246 -6.90 15.83 -1.13
C ILE A 246 -7.30 15.36 -2.52
N LEU A 247 -8.50 14.80 -2.64
CA LEU A 247 -9.14 14.54 -3.93
C LEU A 247 -9.72 15.86 -4.44
N GLY A 248 -9.22 16.32 -5.58
CA GLY A 248 -9.65 17.58 -6.20
C GLY A 248 -11.06 17.46 -6.77
N GLN A 249 -11.75 18.60 -6.79
CA GLN A 249 -12.98 18.79 -7.57
C GLN A 249 -12.65 18.94 -9.06
N GLU A 250 -13.64 18.69 -9.92
CA GLU A 250 -13.54 18.98 -11.36
C GLU A 250 -13.37 20.44 -11.69
#